data_9410ebd6fa303ccef938cdba8fc2a5c8
#
_entry.id   9410ebd6fa303ccef938cdba8fc2a5c8
#
_cell.length_a   1.000
_cell.length_b   1.000
_cell.length_c   1.000
_cell.angle_alpha   90.00
_cell.angle_beta   90.00
_cell.angle_gamma   90.00
#
_symmetry.space_group_name_H-M   'P 1'
#
loop_
_entity.id
_entity.type
_entity.pdbx_description
1 polymer ?
#
loop_
_entity_poly.entity_id
_entity_poly.type
_entity_poly.pdbx_seq_one_letter_code
_entity_poly.pdbx_strand_id
1 'polypeptide(L)'
;MTSKINNNKSKTYQKKRGELEFFASCPRGLENLLGEEILQIAKKFSQNLVENQIIIIAGGVTFFGDLNLMMQVNLYSRFATRILLKLDEQNYRNEQDIYQFAKSQQWSLYFDVANTFKVSTTAIRCPLKSLNFLTLTVKDAICDFFREEYSQRPNVATFRPDVLVHLFIKENSCSLYLDTSGEPLWLRGYRKKSVAAPLKENLAAAMIDFTNWNYAENQPFVDAMCGSGTLILEALQKYFQLPANINRLEFGFEKLKIFDEISWKNIKQQAENNILQRLQEIQQNSPKTPILLAFDNDKNAIYAIKENLKNFVFLNEKYFENFENFENFESSEKFDLKKFVLVQCQDILNLQISEFTGNQSGVLLCNPPYGERLSDLRFLMEFYPQLATALKNNWAGWLCGFLSADLQNFVKGLRLKPSRKIPLFNGDLDCRLFLFPMVAGSNRKIKNE
;
A
#
# COMPACT_ATOMS: atom_id res chain seq x y z
N MET A 1 18.34 -2.37 -11.72
CA MET A 1 19.44 -1.83 -10.87
C MET A 1 18.78 -1.12 -9.69
N THR A 2 18.64 -1.80 -8.58
CA THR A 2 18.13 -1.20 -7.33
C THR A 2 19.25 -0.40 -6.69
N SER A 3 19.20 0.93 -6.81
CA SER A 3 20.06 1.81 -6.03
C SER A 3 19.73 1.61 -4.56
N LYS A 4 20.64 1.04 -3.79
CA LYS A 4 20.56 1.01 -2.33
C LYS A 4 20.68 2.44 -1.87
N ILE A 5 19.57 3.04 -1.38
CA ILE A 5 19.65 4.28 -0.60
C ILE A 5 20.52 3.94 0.61
N ASN A 6 21.73 4.47 0.63
CA ASN A 6 22.75 4.17 1.63
C ASN A 6 22.29 4.67 3.00
N ASN A 7 22.18 3.76 3.97
CA ASN A 7 22.02 4.04 5.40
C ASN A 7 23.31 4.67 6.02
N ASN A 8 23.90 5.65 5.38
CA ASN A 8 25.05 6.35 5.90
C ASN A 8 24.64 7.72 6.43
N LYS A 9 24.77 7.85 7.77
CA LYS A 9 24.81 9.08 8.58
C LYS A 9 23.91 10.20 8.08
N SER A 10 22.82 10.42 8.77
CA SER A 10 21.90 11.55 8.60
C SER A 10 22.68 12.87 8.40
N LYS A 11 22.94 13.25 7.17
CA LYS A 11 23.10 14.66 6.84
C LYS A 11 21.72 15.26 7.09
N THR A 12 21.58 16.01 8.16
CA THR A 12 20.38 16.74 8.48
C THR A 12 20.05 17.62 7.28
N TYR A 13 18.97 17.32 6.56
CA TYR A 13 18.54 18.17 5.47
C TYR A 13 18.13 19.51 6.05
N GLN A 14 18.68 20.60 5.54
CA GLN A 14 18.24 21.94 5.90
C GLN A 14 17.07 22.35 5.00
N LYS A 15 15.89 22.43 5.61
CA LYS A 15 14.63 22.82 4.97
C LYS A 15 14.81 24.18 4.27
N LYS A 16 14.48 24.26 2.99
CA LYS A 16 14.47 25.53 2.25
C LYS A 16 13.29 26.39 2.67
N ARG A 17 13.41 27.70 2.47
CA ARG A 17 12.33 28.63 2.77
C ARG A 17 11.11 28.32 1.91
N GLY A 18 9.97 28.08 2.53
CA GLY A 18 8.70 27.74 1.85
C GLY A 18 8.44 26.25 1.64
N GLU A 19 9.39 25.34 1.90
CA GLU A 19 9.13 23.91 1.88
C GLU A 19 8.32 23.48 3.10
N LEU A 20 7.41 22.53 2.90
CA LEU A 20 6.67 21.86 3.97
C LEU A 20 7.34 20.52 4.29
N GLU A 21 7.20 20.07 5.52
CA GLU A 21 7.69 18.77 5.99
C GLU A 21 6.50 17.82 6.11
N PHE A 22 6.62 16.65 5.48
CA PHE A 22 5.60 15.61 5.52
C PHE A 22 6.18 14.32 6.05
N PHE A 23 5.34 13.54 6.72
CA PHE A 23 5.64 12.18 7.12
C PHE A 23 4.66 11.21 6.45
N ALA A 24 5.17 10.33 5.59
CA ALA A 24 4.43 9.22 5.01
C ALA A 24 4.61 7.98 5.88
N SER A 25 3.57 7.56 6.58
CA SER A 25 3.61 6.33 7.37
C SER A 25 3.40 5.09 6.50
N CYS A 26 4.04 3.97 6.82
CA CYS A 26 3.85 2.69 6.15
C CYS A 26 4.03 1.51 7.14
N PRO A 27 3.61 0.29 6.76
CA PRO A 27 4.01 -0.92 7.48
C PRO A 27 5.53 -1.07 7.55
N ARG A 28 6.04 -1.58 8.67
CA ARG A 28 7.48 -1.84 8.83
C ARG A 28 7.98 -2.77 7.72
N GLY A 29 9.17 -2.48 7.21
CA GLY A 29 9.81 -3.19 6.11
C GLY A 29 9.52 -2.58 4.74
N LEU A 30 8.61 -1.59 4.63
CA LEU A 30 8.29 -0.89 3.38
C LEU A 30 8.94 0.48 3.28
N GLU A 31 9.69 0.93 4.26
CA GLU A 31 10.19 2.29 4.35
C GLU A 31 11.08 2.67 3.15
N ASN A 32 12.00 1.78 2.75
CA ASN A 32 12.86 2.00 1.58
C ASN A 32 12.03 2.07 0.28
N LEU A 33 11.09 1.14 0.12
CA LEU A 33 10.22 1.06 -1.05
C LEU A 33 9.33 2.31 -1.16
N LEU A 34 8.79 2.79 -0.04
CA LEU A 34 8.02 4.04 0.01
C LEU A 34 8.88 5.26 -0.34
N GLY A 35 10.12 5.33 0.15
CA GLY A 35 11.04 6.41 -0.19
C GLY A 35 11.35 6.46 -1.69
N GLU A 36 11.62 5.31 -2.32
CA GLU A 36 11.81 5.17 -3.76
C GLU A 36 10.54 5.57 -4.53
N GLU A 37 9.35 5.16 -4.06
CA GLU A 37 8.07 5.52 -4.67
C GLU A 37 7.83 7.03 -4.65
N ILE A 38 8.06 7.71 -3.52
CA ILE A 38 7.89 9.17 -3.42
C ILE A 38 8.83 9.89 -4.39
N LEU A 39 10.09 9.44 -4.53
CA LEU A 39 11.01 9.99 -5.53
C LEU A 39 10.52 9.77 -6.97
N GLN A 40 9.95 8.61 -7.26
CA GLN A 40 9.38 8.31 -8.58
C GLN A 40 8.16 9.18 -8.88
N ILE A 41 7.27 9.36 -7.89
CA ILE A 41 6.11 10.26 -8.01
C ILE A 41 6.59 11.69 -8.29
N ALA A 42 7.54 12.20 -7.51
CA ALA A 42 8.09 13.54 -7.70
C ALA A 42 8.69 13.72 -9.11
N LYS A 43 9.49 12.75 -9.59
CA LYS A 43 10.06 12.77 -10.95
C LYS A 43 8.98 12.78 -12.03
N LYS A 44 7.93 11.96 -11.88
CA LYS A 44 6.81 11.87 -12.84
C LYS A 44 6.13 13.23 -13.06
N PHE A 45 6.09 14.08 -12.03
CA PHE A 45 5.44 15.39 -12.06
C PHE A 45 6.42 16.56 -12.12
N SER A 46 7.66 16.30 -12.53
CA SER A 46 8.73 17.32 -12.67
C SER A 46 8.99 18.11 -11.38
N GLN A 47 8.72 17.51 -10.23
CA GLN A 47 9.08 18.07 -8.94
C GLN A 47 10.59 17.88 -8.70
N ASN A 48 11.26 18.94 -8.27
CA ASN A 48 12.71 18.93 -8.03
C ASN A 48 13.07 18.28 -6.68
N LEU A 49 12.49 17.12 -6.38
CA LEU A 49 12.83 16.37 -5.17
C LEU A 49 14.12 15.58 -5.39
N VAL A 50 15.08 15.74 -4.50
CA VAL A 50 16.35 15.02 -4.51
C VAL A 50 16.43 14.00 -3.36
N GLU A 51 17.28 12.99 -3.49
CA GLU A 51 17.37 11.88 -2.51
C GLU A 51 17.63 12.35 -1.06
N ASN A 52 18.37 13.44 -0.87
CA ASN A 52 18.65 13.97 0.47
C ASN A 52 17.43 14.64 1.14
N GLN A 53 16.34 14.87 0.40
CA GLN A 53 15.04 15.34 0.93
C GLN A 53 14.14 14.19 1.38
N ILE A 54 14.60 12.95 1.26
CA ILE A 54 13.92 11.73 1.73
C ILE A 54 14.68 11.18 2.92
N ILE A 55 14.03 11.12 4.08
CA ILE A 55 14.63 10.60 5.32
C ILE A 55 13.83 9.36 5.73
N ILE A 56 14.47 8.20 5.62
CA ILE A 56 13.87 6.92 5.98
C ILE A 56 14.02 6.73 7.49
N ILE A 57 12.89 6.53 8.15
CA ILE A 57 12.83 6.23 9.59
C ILE A 57 11.93 5.02 9.84
N ALA A 58 12.01 4.45 11.03
CA ALA A 58 11.16 3.30 11.36
C ALA A 58 9.67 3.66 11.29
N GLY A 59 8.91 2.91 10.48
CA GLY A 59 7.48 3.09 10.28
C GLY A 59 7.08 4.13 9.23
N GLY A 60 8.05 4.70 8.49
CA GLY A 60 7.73 5.63 7.40
C GLY A 60 8.89 6.42 6.84
N VAL A 61 8.54 7.48 6.14
CA VAL A 61 9.46 8.34 5.42
C VAL A 61 9.11 9.80 5.67
N THR A 62 10.06 10.60 6.12
CA THR A 62 9.93 12.06 6.10
C THR A 62 10.40 12.57 4.74
N PHE A 63 9.62 13.45 4.13
CA PHE A 63 9.97 14.10 2.87
C PHE A 63 9.60 15.59 2.90
N PHE A 64 10.26 16.37 2.03
CA PHE A 64 10.06 17.82 1.96
C PHE A 64 9.57 18.20 0.57
N GLY A 65 8.59 19.11 0.50
CA GLY A 65 8.00 19.53 -0.76
C GLY A 65 6.90 20.55 -0.59
N ASP A 66 6.12 20.75 -1.65
CA ASP A 66 4.96 21.61 -1.66
C ASP A 66 3.63 20.84 -1.49
N LEU A 67 2.51 21.57 -1.51
CA LEU A 67 1.18 20.97 -1.42
C LEU A 67 0.85 20.09 -2.64
N ASN A 68 1.40 20.40 -3.82
CA ASN A 68 1.17 19.60 -5.01
C ASN A 68 1.80 18.21 -4.86
N LEU A 69 3.03 18.13 -4.36
CA LEU A 69 3.68 16.85 -4.07
C LEU A 69 2.88 16.06 -3.03
N MET A 70 2.40 16.70 -1.98
CA MET A 70 1.56 16.06 -0.96
C MET A 70 0.29 15.47 -1.58
N MET A 71 -0.44 16.22 -2.44
CA MET A 71 -1.63 15.74 -3.14
C MET A 71 -1.30 14.58 -4.10
N GLN A 72 -0.19 14.67 -4.84
CA GLN A 72 0.29 13.61 -5.73
C GLN A 72 0.65 12.34 -4.96
N VAL A 73 1.36 12.45 -3.83
CA VAL A 73 1.71 11.29 -3.01
C VAL A 73 0.45 10.64 -2.42
N ASN A 74 -0.53 11.42 -1.95
CA ASN A 74 -1.82 10.88 -1.50
C ASN A 74 -2.55 10.11 -2.62
N LEU A 75 -2.55 10.63 -3.84
CA LEU A 75 -3.24 10.01 -4.98
C LEU A 75 -2.54 8.73 -5.47
N TYR A 76 -1.22 8.78 -5.60
CA TYR A 76 -0.45 7.76 -6.32
C TYR A 76 0.17 6.69 -5.42
N SER A 77 0.47 7.00 -4.13
CA SER A 77 1.21 6.06 -3.29
C SER A 77 0.45 4.75 -3.07
N ARG A 78 1.12 3.66 -3.39
CA ARG A 78 0.66 2.28 -3.20
C ARG A 78 1.04 1.76 -1.82
N PHE A 79 2.11 2.30 -1.20
CA PHE A 79 2.71 1.76 0.01
C PHE A 79 2.39 2.56 1.26
N ALA A 80 2.11 3.85 1.14
CA ALA A 80 1.76 4.69 2.28
C ALA A 80 0.46 4.25 2.95
N THR A 81 0.41 4.42 4.27
CA THR A 81 -0.81 4.31 5.06
C THR A 81 -1.48 5.67 5.23
N ARG A 82 -0.70 6.70 5.51
CA ARG A 82 -1.13 8.09 5.67
C ARG A 82 0.00 9.04 5.31
N ILE A 83 -0.39 10.23 4.84
CA ILE A 83 0.52 11.36 4.64
C ILE A 83 0.15 12.42 5.67
N LEU A 84 1.09 12.78 6.53
CA LEU A 84 0.91 13.71 7.62
C LEU A 84 1.73 14.98 7.37
N LEU A 85 1.08 16.15 7.40
CA LEU A 85 1.75 17.45 7.36
C LEU A 85 2.25 17.78 8.77
N LYS A 86 3.55 17.93 8.94
CA LYS A 86 4.15 18.36 10.21
C LYS A 86 3.91 19.85 10.41
N LEU A 87 3.30 20.21 11.52
CA LEU A 87 3.09 21.59 11.92
C LEU A 87 4.32 22.13 12.63
N ASP A 88 4.70 21.46 13.73
CA ASP A 88 5.81 21.88 14.56
C ASP A 88 6.29 20.73 15.46
N GLU A 89 7.43 20.93 16.12
CA GLU A 89 8.03 19.99 17.06
C GLU A 89 8.71 20.76 18.20
N GLN A 90 8.53 20.28 19.43
CA GLN A 90 9.28 20.79 20.58
C GLN A 90 9.58 19.72 21.62
N ASN A 91 10.52 20.04 22.52
CA ASN A 91 10.76 19.25 23.72
C ASN A 91 9.72 19.57 24.80
N TYR A 92 9.34 18.57 25.57
CA TYR A 92 8.41 18.70 26.69
C TYR A 92 8.97 18.03 27.96
N ARG A 93 8.48 18.44 29.14
CA ARG A 93 8.81 17.85 30.43
C ARG A 93 7.59 17.21 31.09
N ASN A 94 6.41 17.76 30.82
CA ASN A 94 5.15 17.35 31.41
C ASN A 94 3.97 17.62 30.43
N GLU A 95 2.78 17.24 30.82
CA GLU A 95 1.54 17.39 30.03
C GLU A 95 1.21 18.87 29.77
N GLN A 96 1.55 19.78 30.69
CA GLN A 96 1.29 21.21 30.55
C GLN A 96 2.13 21.83 29.42
N ASP A 97 3.37 21.37 29.23
CA ASP A 97 4.21 21.83 28.10
C ASP A 97 3.56 21.43 26.78
N ILE A 98 2.99 20.21 26.69
CA ILE A 98 2.27 19.71 25.51
C ILE A 98 0.98 20.52 25.24
N TYR A 99 0.24 20.88 26.32
CA TYR A 99 -0.93 21.75 26.22
C TYR A 99 -0.55 23.12 25.63
N GLN A 100 0.49 23.78 26.18
CA GLN A 100 0.92 25.10 25.73
C GLN A 100 1.43 25.04 24.27
N PHE A 101 2.17 23.99 23.92
CA PHE A 101 2.63 23.75 22.55
C PHE A 101 1.46 23.60 21.57
N ALA A 102 0.45 22.81 21.89
CA ALA A 102 -0.70 22.64 21.05
C ALA A 102 -1.53 23.93 20.97
N LYS A 103 -1.67 24.68 22.07
CA LYS A 103 -2.41 25.94 22.11
C LYS A 103 -1.72 27.06 21.33
N SER A 104 -0.39 27.06 21.26
CA SER A 104 0.38 28.09 20.53
C SER A 104 0.32 27.94 19.00
N GLN A 105 -0.20 26.81 18.49
CA GLN A 105 -0.33 26.61 17.05
C GLN A 105 -1.45 27.49 16.47
N GLN A 106 -1.23 28.02 15.26
CA GLN A 106 -2.21 28.85 14.54
C GLN A 106 -3.24 27.97 13.82
N TRP A 107 -4.12 27.31 14.58
CA TRP A 107 -5.10 26.36 14.05
C TRP A 107 -6.03 26.94 13.00
N SER A 108 -6.38 28.21 13.11
CA SER A 108 -7.24 28.94 12.17
C SER A 108 -6.67 29.09 10.75
N LEU A 109 -5.36 28.84 10.57
CA LEU A 109 -4.76 28.74 9.24
C LEU A 109 -5.16 27.44 8.51
N TYR A 110 -5.58 26.43 9.25
CA TYR A 110 -5.80 25.08 8.72
C TYR A 110 -7.28 24.70 8.66
N PHE A 111 -8.11 25.13 9.64
CA PHE A 111 -9.54 24.82 9.68
C PHE A 111 -10.32 25.84 10.50
N ASP A 112 -11.64 25.80 10.43
CA ASP A 112 -12.54 26.73 11.10
C ASP A 112 -13.33 26.06 12.24
N VAL A 113 -14.03 26.87 13.03
CA VAL A 113 -14.94 26.42 14.11
C VAL A 113 -16.09 25.56 13.59
N ALA A 114 -16.46 25.69 12.31
CA ALA A 114 -17.49 24.88 11.66
C ALA A 114 -17.05 23.43 11.39
N ASN A 115 -15.73 23.20 11.28
CA ASN A 115 -15.20 21.87 11.05
C ASN A 115 -15.26 21.01 12.31
N THR A 116 -15.45 19.71 12.10
CA THR A 116 -15.26 18.71 13.16
C THR A 116 -13.82 18.23 13.17
N PHE A 117 -13.29 17.92 14.35
CA PHE A 117 -11.94 17.40 14.45
C PHE A 117 -11.80 16.24 15.43
N LYS A 118 -10.70 15.50 15.31
CA LYS A 118 -10.29 14.44 16.21
C LYS A 118 -8.79 14.52 16.45
N VAL A 119 -8.38 14.25 17.68
CA VAL A 119 -6.97 14.07 18.02
C VAL A 119 -6.68 12.59 18.19
N SER A 120 -5.53 12.13 17.69
CA SER A 120 -4.97 10.81 17.95
C SER A 120 -3.53 10.96 18.45
N THR A 121 -3.09 10.05 19.32
CA THR A 121 -1.73 10.08 19.88
C THR A 121 -1.04 8.74 19.67
N THR A 122 0.18 8.78 19.18
CA THR A 122 1.10 7.64 19.20
C THR A 122 2.40 8.03 19.90
N ALA A 123 3.07 7.04 20.50
CA ALA A 123 4.26 7.32 21.26
C ALA A 123 5.31 6.20 21.15
N ILE A 124 6.58 6.62 21.20
CA ILE A 124 7.73 5.73 21.34
C ILE A 124 8.51 6.15 22.59
N ARG A 125 8.62 5.25 23.56
CA ARG A 125 9.35 5.49 24.84
C ARG A 125 8.88 6.75 25.57
N CYS A 126 7.58 7.00 25.58
CA CYS A 126 6.98 8.14 26.28
C CYS A 126 7.12 7.94 27.79
N PRO A 127 7.67 8.90 28.55
CA PRO A 127 7.74 8.81 30.00
C PRO A 127 6.39 9.11 30.69
N LEU A 128 5.43 9.72 29.99
CA LEU A 128 4.12 10.06 30.54
C LEU A 128 3.18 8.84 30.54
N LYS A 129 2.36 8.72 31.58
CA LYS A 129 1.63 7.47 31.88
C LYS A 129 0.42 7.19 30.97
N SER A 130 -0.23 8.23 30.45
CA SER A 130 -1.50 8.06 29.75
C SER A 130 -1.55 8.78 28.40
N LEU A 131 -1.47 8.02 27.31
CA LEU A 131 -1.62 8.56 25.95
C LEU A 131 -3.04 9.12 25.72
N ASN A 132 -4.06 8.53 26.35
CA ASN A 132 -5.42 9.04 26.26
C ASN A 132 -5.54 10.42 26.91
N PHE A 133 -4.89 10.63 28.05
CA PHE A 133 -4.88 11.93 28.70
C PHE A 133 -4.18 12.99 27.81
N LEU A 134 -3.06 12.64 27.16
CA LEU A 134 -2.35 13.53 26.23
C LEU A 134 -3.23 13.86 24.98
N THR A 135 -3.99 12.90 24.49
CA THR A 135 -4.97 13.11 23.42
C THR A 135 -6.01 14.15 23.83
N LEU A 136 -6.55 14.05 25.05
CA LEU A 136 -7.51 15.01 25.60
C LEU A 136 -6.87 16.38 25.85
N THR A 137 -5.63 16.42 26.34
CA THR A 137 -4.85 17.64 26.55
C THR A 137 -4.69 18.46 25.27
N VAL A 138 -4.31 17.82 24.16
CA VAL A 138 -4.21 18.50 22.85
C VAL A 138 -5.59 18.91 22.34
N LYS A 139 -6.61 18.07 22.50
CA LYS A 139 -7.98 18.41 22.12
C LYS A 139 -8.47 19.66 22.89
N ASP A 140 -8.21 19.74 24.20
CA ASP A 140 -8.62 20.89 25.02
C ASP A 140 -7.84 22.16 24.60
N ALA A 141 -6.53 22.05 24.34
CA ALA A 141 -5.71 23.15 23.85
C ALA A 141 -6.25 23.74 22.53
N ILE A 142 -6.64 22.88 21.57
CA ILE A 142 -7.27 23.32 20.31
C ILE A 142 -8.61 24.03 20.58
N CYS A 143 -9.46 23.46 21.43
CA CYS A 143 -10.73 24.08 21.79
C CYS A 143 -10.54 25.45 22.45
N ASP A 144 -9.56 25.59 23.34
CA ASP A 144 -9.28 26.83 24.05
C ASP A 144 -8.68 27.89 23.12
N PHE A 145 -7.79 27.51 22.17
CA PHE A 145 -7.36 28.42 21.11
C PHE A 145 -8.55 29.05 20.37
N PHE A 146 -9.49 28.24 19.90
CA PHE A 146 -10.64 28.76 19.16
C PHE A 146 -11.60 29.56 20.05
N ARG A 147 -11.75 29.23 21.32
CA ARG A 147 -12.56 30.02 22.26
C ARG A 147 -12.00 31.41 22.50
N GLU A 148 -10.67 31.51 22.64
CA GLU A 148 -9.99 32.80 22.86
C GLU A 148 -10.05 33.68 21.63
N GLU A 149 -9.81 33.10 20.44
CA GLU A 149 -9.77 33.87 19.19
C GLU A 149 -11.16 34.20 18.62
N TYR A 150 -12.14 33.27 18.78
CA TYR A 150 -13.43 33.35 18.07
C TYR A 150 -14.64 33.24 18.99
N SER A 151 -14.46 33.15 20.31
CA SER A 151 -15.52 32.92 21.30
C SER A 151 -16.38 31.67 21.05
N GLN A 152 -15.91 30.78 20.22
CA GLN A 152 -16.52 29.51 19.81
C GLN A 152 -15.49 28.40 19.80
N ARG A 153 -15.91 27.15 19.75
CA ARG A 153 -15.01 26.01 19.61
C ARG A 153 -15.51 25.04 18.53
N PRO A 154 -14.61 24.36 17.79
CA PRO A 154 -15.00 23.31 16.88
C PRO A 154 -15.52 22.08 17.65
N ASN A 155 -16.39 21.32 16.99
CA ASN A 155 -16.92 20.08 17.53
C ASN A 155 -15.94 18.91 17.36
N VAL A 156 -15.94 18.00 18.33
CA VAL A 156 -15.15 16.77 18.23
C VAL A 156 -16.02 15.66 17.65
N ALA A 157 -15.55 14.99 16.60
CA ALA A 157 -16.21 13.84 16.01
C ALA A 157 -15.29 12.60 16.07
N THR A 158 -15.80 11.51 16.63
CA THR A 158 -15.05 10.24 16.70
C THR A 158 -15.10 9.45 15.41
N PHE A 159 -16.15 9.67 14.61
CA PHE A 159 -16.39 9.01 13.33
C PHE A 159 -16.36 10.07 12.21
N ARG A 160 -15.54 9.85 11.18
CA ARG A 160 -15.34 10.71 10.01
C ARG A 160 -15.23 12.21 10.35
N PRO A 161 -14.27 12.61 11.20
CA PRO A 161 -14.00 14.01 11.43
C PRO A 161 -13.50 14.67 10.16
N ASP A 162 -13.75 15.98 10.00
CA ASP A 162 -13.19 16.76 8.88
C ASP A 162 -11.66 16.86 9.00
N VAL A 163 -11.15 17.06 10.21
CA VAL A 163 -9.72 17.24 10.47
C VAL A 163 -9.22 16.22 11.48
N LEU A 164 -8.16 15.51 11.11
CA LEU A 164 -7.43 14.60 11.99
C LEU A 164 -6.12 15.26 12.42
N VAL A 165 -5.98 15.53 13.72
CA VAL A 165 -4.74 16.00 14.34
C VAL A 165 -4.01 14.81 14.94
N HIS A 166 -2.73 14.69 14.68
CA HIS A 166 -1.91 13.62 15.23
C HIS A 166 -0.80 14.17 16.11
N LEU A 167 -0.78 13.77 17.38
CA LEU A 167 0.31 13.99 18.32
C LEU A 167 1.24 12.78 18.29
N PHE A 168 2.49 13.00 17.91
CA PHE A 168 3.53 11.99 17.99
C PHE A 168 4.51 12.34 19.10
N ILE A 169 4.79 11.39 19.99
CA ILE A 169 5.70 11.55 21.10
C ILE A 169 6.86 10.57 20.95
N LYS A 170 8.07 11.11 21.03
CA LYS A 170 9.29 10.32 21.03
C LYS A 170 10.18 10.77 22.19
N GLU A 171 10.31 9.90 23.21
CA GLU A 171 11.08 10.22 24.40
C GLU A 171 10.63 11.57 25.00
N ASN A 172 11.44 12.61 24.93
CA ASN A 172 11.18 13.95 25.49
C ASN A 172 10.78 14.99 24.41
N SER A 173 10.51 14.57 23.17
CA SER A 173 10.02 15.44 22.11
C SER A 173 8.59 15.10 21.72
N CYS A 174 7.84 16.10 21.31
CA CYS A 174 6.50 15.94 20.75
C CYS A 174 6.37 16.73 19.46
N SER A 175 5.69 16.12 18.48
CA SER A 175 5.42 16.73 17.18
C SER A 175 3.91 16.71 16.90
N LEU A 176 3.40 17.78 16.30
CA LEU A 176 2.02 17.90 15.86
C LEU A 176 1.94 17.79 14.33
N TYR A 177 0.97 17.02 13.88
CA TYR A 177 0.71 16.80 12.47
C TYR A 177 -0.77 16.98 12.14
N LEU A 178 -1.05 17.35 10.89
CA LEU A 178 -2.36 17.22 10.27
C LEU A 178 -2.36 16.04 9.32
N ASP A 179 -3.36 15.18 9.42
CA ASP A 179 -3.56 14.08 8.50
C ASP A 179 -4.16 14.62 7.19
N THR A 180 -3.41 14.50 6.12
CA THR A 180 -3.83 14.95 4.79
C THR A 180 -4.55 13.85 4.01
N SER A 181 -4.53 12.62 4.49
CA SER A 181 -5.15 11.46 3.83
C SER A 181 -6.60 11.24 4.21
N GLY A 182 -6.97 11.49 5.48
CA GLY A 182 -8.30 11.15 6.03
C GLY A 182 -8.39 9.67 6.39
N GLU A 183 -9.15 8.86 5.65
CA GLU A 183 -9.13 7.40 5.80
C GLU A 183 -7.77 6.82 5.37
N PRO A 184 -7.34 5.66 5.91
CA PRO A 184 -6.07 5.05 5.49
C PRO A 184 -6.00 4.81 3.98
N LEU A 185 -4.85 5.11 3.37
CA LEU A 185 -4.68 5.01 1.92
C LEU A 185 -4.76 3.58 1.38
N TRP A 186 -4.49 2.55 2.22
CA TRP A 186 -4.65 1.16 1.81
C TRP A 186 -6.12 0.74 1.59
N LEU A 187 -7.10 1.51 2.06
CA LEU A 187 -8.52 1.29 1.75
C LEU A 187 -8.81 1.80 0.33
N ARG A 188 -8.55 0.96 -0.69
CA ARG A 188 -8.73 1.31 -2.12
C ARG A 188 -10.19 1.39 -2.57
N GLY A 189 -11.12 0.85 -1.77
CA GLY A 189 -12.55 0.83 -2.08
C GLY A 189 -13.03 -0.36 -2.93
N TYR A 190 -12.15 -1.10 -3.57
CA TYR A 190 -12.56 -2.24 -4.43
C TYR A 190 -13.03 -3.47 -3.65
N ARG A 191 -12.67 -3.62 -2.37
CA ARG A 191 -13.03 -4.78 -1.55
C ARG A 191 -14.44 -4.67 -1.00
N LYS A 192 -15.39 -5.39 -1.57
CA LYS A 192 -16.76 -5.56 -1.05
C LYS A 192 -16.92 -6.82 -0.19
N LYS A 193 -16.19 -7.88 -0.53
CA LYS A 193 -16.19 -9.15 0.19
C LYS A 193 -14.80 -9.43 0.76
N SER A 194 -14.75 -9.95 1.96
CA SER A 194 -13.52 -10.31 2.66
C SER A 194 -13.57 -11.76 3.10
N VAL A 195 -12.41 -12.38 3.19
CA VAL A 195 -12.19 -13.68 3.85
C VAL A 195 -11.57 -13.44 5.23
N ALA A 196 -11.39 -14.49 6.02
CA ALA A 196 -10.68 -14.39 7.29
C ALA A 196 -9.22 -13.91 7.03
N ALA A 197 -8.71 -13.03 7.91
CA ALA A 197 -7.35 -12.48 7.88
C ALA A 197 -6.92 -11.90 6.49
N PRO A 198 -7.62 -10.86 5.98
CA PRO A 198 -7.30 -10.33 4.66
C PRO A 198 -5.94 -9.63 4.65
N LEU A 199 -5.21 -9.81 3.55
CA LEU A 199 -3.99 -9.05 3.26
C LEU A 199 -4.34 -7.57 3.06
N LYS A 200 -3.58 -6.65 3.67
CA LYS A 200 -3.75 -5.21 3.39
C LYS A 200 -3.25 -4.88 1.99
N GLU A 201 -3.94 -3.98 1.32
CA GLU A 201 -3.68 -3.62 -0.08
C GLU A 201 -2.29 -3.06 -0.29
N ASN A 202 -1.80 -2.19 0.60
CA ASN A 202 -0.44 -1.64 0.51
C ASN A 202 0.65 -2.70 0.72
N LEU A 203 0.39 -3.72 1.55
CA LEU A 203 1.30 -4.83 1.72
C LEU A 203 1.31 -5.74 0.48
N ALA A 204 0.13 -6.00 -0.11
CA ALA A 204 0.01 -6.75 -1.36
C ALA A 204 0.77 -6.05 -2.51
N ALA A 205 0.58 -4.73 -2.66
CA ALA A 205 1.31 -3.92 -3.65
C ALA A 205 2.83 -4.05 -3.47
N ALA A 206 3.32 -3.97 -2.23
CA ALA A 206 4.75 -4.12 -1.93
C ALA A 206 5.28 -5.53 -2.23
N MET A 207 4.50 -6.57 -1.90
CA MET A 207 4.88 -7.95 -2.22
C MET A 207 5.05 -8.14 -3.74
N ILE A 208 4.18 -7.56 -4.56
CA ILE A 208 4.29 -7.56 -6.03
C ILE A 208 5.57 -6.85 -6.47
N ASP A 209 5.88 -5.68 -5.90
CA ASP A 209 7.06 -4.91 -6.25
C ASP A 209 8.36 -5.64 -5.92
N PHE A 210 8.43 -6.36 -4.81
CA PHE A 210 9.59 -7.17 -4.44
C PHE A 210 9.88 -8.33 -5.40
N THR A 211 8.91 -8.74 -6.22
CA THR A 211 9.10 -9.78 -7.26
C THR A 211 9.72 -9.24 -8.54
N ASN A 212 9.73 -7.92 -8.75
CA ASN A 212 10.09 -7.28 -10.03
C ASN A 212 9.25 -7.83 -11.21
N TRP A 213 7.96 -8.09 -10.97
CA TRP A 213 7.06 -8.57 -12.02
C TRP A 213 7.06 -7.65 -13.24
N ASN A 214 7.38 -8.23 -14.42
CA ASN A 214 7.48 -7.50 -15.68
C ASN A 214 6.12 -7.46 -16.40
N TYR A 215 5.19 -6.65 -15.87
CA TYR A 215 3.87 -6.49 -16.46
C TYR A 215 3.88 -5.81 -17.83
N ALA A 216 4.93 -5.06 -18.18
CA ALA A 216 5.04 -4.39 -19.46
C ALA A 216 5.21 -5.38 -20.62
N GLU A 217 5.82 -6.54 -20.35
CA GLU A 217 6.00 -7.63 -21.33
C GLU A 217 4.92 -8.72 -21.18
N ASN A 218 3.79 -8.42 -20.53
CA ASN A 218 2.71 -9.38 -20.29
C ASN A 218 3.18 -10.67 -19.61
N GLN A 219 4.17 -10.58 -18.70
CA GLN A 219 4.63 -11.73 -17.92
C GLN A 219 3.46 -12.27 -17.06
N PRO A 220 3.19 -13.58 -17.06
CA PRO A 220 2.14 -14.15 -16.23
C PRO A 220 2.37 -13.89 -14.74
N PHE A 221 1.29 -13.55 -14.03
CA PHE A 221 1.25 -13.39 -12.59
C PHE A 221 0.15 -14.26 -12.00
N VAL A 222 0.49 -15.10 -11.05
CA VAL A 222 -0.41 -16.10 -10.46
C VAL A 222 -0.53 -15.91 -8.96
N ASP A 223 -1.77 -15.92 -8.46
CA ASP A 223 -2.08 -16.13 -7.05
C ASP A 223 -2.88 -17.43 -6.93
N ALA A 224 -2.24 -18.49 -6.46
CA ALA A 224 -2.84 -19.82 -6.37
C ALA A 224 -3.47 -20.11 -5.00
N MET A 225 -3.61 -19.09 -4.15
CA MET A 225 -4.34 -19.07 -2.88
C MET A 225 -4.99 -17.70 -2.71
N CYS A 226 -5.79 -17.32 -3.72
CA CYS A 226 -6.15 -15.92 -3.95
C CYS A 226 -7.11 -15.34 -2.91
N GLY A 227 -7.82 -16.15 -2.16
CA GLY A 227 -8.78 -15.67 -1.18
C GLY A 227 -9.77 -14.66 -1.79
N SER A 228 -9.85 -13.46 -1.24
CA SER A 228 -10.67 -12.37 -1.78
C SER A 228 -10.02 -11.60 -2.94
N GLY A 229 -8.83 -12.01 -3.42
CA GLY A 229 -8.19 -11.50 -4.62
C GLY A 229 -7.33 -10.25 -4.46
N THR A 230 -6.84 -9.94 -3.25
CA THR A 230 -6.10 -8.69 -3.00
C THR A 230 -4.85 -8.57 -3.89
N LEU A 231 -4.05 -9.63 -4.03
CA LEU A 231 -2.85 -9.63 -4.89
C LEU A 231 -3.23 -9.41 -6.37
N ILE A 232 -4.27 -10.07 -6.85
CA ILE A 232 -4.74 -9.92 -8.24
C ILE A 232 -5.25 -8.50 -8.50
N LEU A 233 -6.00 -7.91 -7.57
CA LEU A 233 -6.54 -6.55 -7.72
C LEU A 233 -5.42 -5.49 -7.68
N GLU A 234 -4.42 -5.65 -6.82
CA GLU A 234 -3.24 -4.78 -6.82
C GLU A 234 -2.36 -4.98 -8.07
N ALA A 235 -2.28 -6.21 -8.59
CA ALA A 235 -1.61 -6.48 -9.86
C ALA A 235 -2.37 -5.83 -11.04
N LEU A 236 -3.71 -5.88 -11.06
CA LEU A 236 -4.54 -5.16 -12.04
C LEU A 236 -4.30 -3.65 -11.99
N GLN A 237 -4.33 -3.03 -10.79
CA GLN A 237 -4.04 -1.61 -10.66
C GLN A 237 -2.64 -1.26 -11.20
N LYS A 238 -1.65 -2.12 -10.95
CA LYS A 238 -0.28 -1.93 -11.46
C LYS A 238 -0.23 -2.10 -12.97
N TYR A 239 -0.88 -3.11 -13.54
CA TYR A 239 -0.93 -3.38 -14.97
C TYR A 239 -1.56 -2.22 -15.75
N PHE A 240 -2.70 -1.73 -15.30
CA PHE A 240 -3.38 -0.57 -15.89
C PHE A 240 -2.76 0.77 -15.49
N GLN A 241 -1.74 0.78 -14.62
CA GLN A 241 -1.10 1.98 -14.06
C GLN A 241 -2.10 2.97 -13.44
N LEU A 242 -3.18 2.45 -12.86
CA LEU A 242 -4.15 3.26 -12.13
C LEU A 242 -3.48 3.84 -10.86
N PRO A 243 -3.61 5.15 -10.59
CA PRO A 243 -3.22 5.69 -9.30
C PRO A 243 -3.93 4.94 -8.17
N ALA A 244 -3.20 4.57 -7.12
CA ALA A 244 -3.74 3.67 -6.10
C ALA A 244 -5.04 4.17 -5.45
N ASN A 245 -5.21 5.49 -5.36
CA ASN A 245 -6.33 6.12 -4.69
C ASN A 245 -7.24 6.93 -5.63
N ILE A 246 -7.24 6.63 -6.95
CA ILE A 246 -7.99 7.38 -7.96
C ILE A 246 -9.51 7.36 -7.74
N ASN A 247 -10.02 6.28 -7.15
CA ASN A 247 -11.44 6.08 -6.88
C ASN A 247 -11.86 6.56 -5.48
N ARG A 248 -10.97 7.24 -4.77
CA ARG A 248 -11.27 7.77 -3.46
C ARG A 248 -12.20 8.97 -3.57
N LEU A 249 -13.25 9.00 -2.77
CA LEU A 249 -14.24 10.07 -2.81
C LEU A 249 -13.68 11.39 -2.27
N GLU A 250 -12.86 11.33 -1.20
CA GLU A 250 -12.36 12.49 -0.50
C GLU A 250 -11.03 12.19 0.21
N PHE A 251 -10.14 13.17 0.26
CA PHE A 251 -8.94 13.15 1.07
C PHE A 251 -9.04 14.15 2.22
N GLY A 252 -8.30 13.91 3.31
CA GLY A 252 -8.29 14.81 4.46
C GLY A 252 -7.83 16.24 4.11
N PHE A 253 -6.90 16.39 3.16
CA PHE A 253 -6.43 17.71 2.75
C PHE A 253 -7.53 18.59 2.09
N GLU A 254 -8.57 17.99 1.52
CA GLU A 254 -9.68 18.74 0.88
C GLU A 254 -10.54 19.50 1.90
N LYS A 255 -10.43 19.18 3.20
CA LYS A 255 -11.09 19.90 4.30
C LYS A 255 -10.21 21.00 4.92
N LEU A 256 -8.95 21.09 4.53
CA LEU A 256 -8.03 22.07 5.07
C LEU A 256 -8.09 23.39 4.29
N LYS A 257 -7.99 24.53 4.97
CA LYS A 257 -7.98 25.86 4.34
C LYS A 257 -6.79 26.12 3.40
N ILE A 258 -5.72 25.35 3.59
CA ILE A 258 -4.53 25.40 2.72
C ILE A 258 -4.74 24.61 1.40
N PHE A 259 -5.90 24.01 1.20
CA PHE A 259 -6.22 23.25 0.01
C PHE A 259 -6.35 24.15 -1.22
N ASP A 260 -5.69 23.75 -2.31
CA ASP A 260 -5.79 24.38 -3.62
C ASP A 260 -6.59 23.49 -4.58
N GLU A 261 -7.86 23.83 -4.74
CA GLU A 261 -8.81 23.11 -5.60
C GLU A 261 -8.38 23.12 -7.07
N ILE A 262 -7.79 24.22 -7.55
CA ILE A 262 -7.36 24.34 -8.95
C ILE A 262 -6.20 23.37 -9.23
N SER A 263 -5.17 23.39 -8.39
CA SER A 263 -4.06 22.48 -8.50
C SER A 263 -4.51 21.03 -8.39
N TRP A 264 -5.45 20.72 -7.49
CA TRP A 264 -6.00 19.36 -7.34
C TRP A 264 -6.76 18.89 -8.58
N LYS A 265 -7.59 19.74 -9.19
CA LYS A 265 -8.25 19.43 -10.46
C LYS A 265 -7.24 19.13 -11.57
N ASN A 266 -6.18 19.91 -11.67
CA ASN A 266 -5.12 19.68 -12.65
C ASN A 266 -4.39 18.33 -12.41
N ILE A 267 -4.08 18.00 -11.16
CA ILE A 267 -3.45 16.71 -10.80
C ILE A 267 -4.36 15.54 -11.19
N LYS A 268 -5.68 15.63 -10.89
CA LYS A 268 -6.65 14.59 -11.29
C LYS A 268 -6.77 14.46 -12.80
N GLN A 269 -6.86 15.55 -13.52
CA GLN A 269 -6.93 15.54 -14.98
C GLN A 269 -5.67 14.94 -15.62
N GLN A 270 -4.50 15.25 -15.09
CA GLN A 270 -3.25 14.63 -15.56
C GLN A 270 -3.22 13.12 -15.26
N ALA A 271 -3.75 12.69 -14.11
CA ALA A 271 -3.89 11.29 -13.77
C ALA A 271 -4.80 10.55 -14.76
N GLU A 272 -5.95 11.14 -15.11
CA GLU A 272 -6.89 10.61 -16.09
C GLU A 272 -6.25 10.49 -17.48
N ASN A 273 -5.55 11.51 -17.94
CA ASN A 273 -4.82 11.47 -19.22
C ASN A 273 -3.78 10.33 -19.25
N ASN A 274 -3.03 10.14 -18.15
CA ASN A 274 -2.06 9.05 -18.06
C ASN A 274 -2.74 7.66 -18.09
N ILE A 275 -3.92 7.52 -17.47
CA ILE A 275 -4.71 6.28 -17.54
C ILE A 275 -5.14 6.01 -18.99
N LEU A 276 -5.71 6.99 -19.66
CA LEU A 276 -6.16 6.84 -21.05
C LEU A 276 -4.99 6.48 -21.99
N GLN A 277 -3.84 7.14 -21.85
CA GLN A 277 -2.64 6.77 -22.60
C GLN A 277 -2.25 5.31 -22.35
N ARG A 278 -2.22 4.88 -21.08
CA ARG A 278 -1.87 3.49 -20.75
C ARG A 278 -2.87 2.49 -21.34
N LEU A 279 -4.16 2.79 -21.31
CA LEU A 279 -5.17 1.95 -21.91
C LEU A 279 -4.99 1.81 -23.44
N GLN A 280 -4.60 2.88 -24.14
CA GLN A 280 -4.25 2.85 -25.56
C GLN A 280 -3.04 1.94 -25.83
N GLU A 281 -1.97 2.03 -25.01
CA GLU A 281 -0.80 1.14 -25.12
C GLU A 281 -1.18 -0.33 -24.94
N ILE A 282 -2.06 -0.64 -23.96
CA ILE A 282 -2.54 -1.99 -23.70
C ILE A 282 -3.39 -2.49 -24.88
N GLN A 283 -4.22 -1.65 -25.47
CA GLN A 283 -5.07 -2.00 -26.61
C GLN A 283 -4.21 -2.40 -27.83
N GLN A 284 -3.12 -1.67 -28.07
CA GLN A 284 -2.17 -1.99 -29.16
C GLN A 284 -1.40 -3.28 -28.91
N ASN A 285 -1.12 -3.61 -27.64
CA ASN A 285 -0.33 -4.76 -27.20
C ASN A 285 -1.13 -5.68 -26.26
N SER A 286 -2.41 -5.91 -26.59
CA SER A 286 -3.27 -6.74 -25.75
C SER A 286 -2.73 -8.16 -25.61
N PRO A 287 -2.74 -8.73 -24.40
CA PRO A 287 -2.29 -10.10 -24.19
C PRO A 287 -3.23 -11.07 -24.93
N LYS A 288 -2.66 -12.12 -25.55
CA LYS A 288 -3.43 -13.16 -26.24
C LYS A 288 -4.17 -14.08 -25.29
N THR A 289 -3.67 -14.22 -24.08
CA THR A 289 -4.26 -15.03 -22.98
C THR A 289 -4.24 -14.22 -21.71
N PRO A 290 -5.13 -14.48 -20.73
CA PRO A 290 -5.11 -13.83 -19.45
C PRO A 290 -3.72 -13.93 -18.78
N ILE A 291 -3.20 -12.80 -18.34
CA ILE A 291 -1.90 -12.71 -17.69
C ILE A 291 -1.97 -12.78 -16.16
N LEU A 292 -3.15 -12.53 -15.60
CA LEU A 292 -3.41 -12.59 -14.18
C LEU A 292 -4.27 -13.82 -13.90
N LEU A 293 -3.74 -14.76 -13.13
CA LEU A 293 -4.37 -16.05 -12.90
C LEU A 293 -4.63 -16.21 -11.40
N ALA A 294 -5.89 -16.38 -11.03
CA ALA A 294 -6.34 -16.51 -9.66
C ALA A 294 -6.92 -17.91 -9.42
N PHE A 295 -6.35 -18.63 -8.49
CA PHE A 295 -6.85 -19.95 -8.08
C PHE A 295 -7.04 -20.00 -6.56
N ASP A 296 -8.03 -20.77 -6.14
CA ASP A 296 -8.26 -21.10 -4.74
C ASP A 296 -9.06 -22.41 -4.69
N ASN A 297 -8.85 -23.25 -3.69
CA ASN A 297 -9.63 -24.47 -3.52
C ASN A 297 -10.97 -24.22 -2.81
N ASP A 298 -11.16 -23.05 -2.18
CA ASP A 298 -12.41 -22.65 -1.54
C ASP A 298 -13.33 -21.89 -2.54
N LYS A 299 -14.52 -22.46 -2.79
CA LYS A 299 -15.56 -21.82 -3.62
C LYS A 299 -16.02 -20.45 -3.09
N ASN A 300 -15.97 -20.23 -1.77
CA ASN A 300 -16.31 -18.93 -1.17
C ASN A 300 -15.24 -17.89 -1.49
N ALA A 301 -13.96 -18.27 -1.51
CA ALA A 301 -12.88 -17.41 -1.97
C ALA A 301 -13.06 -17.02 -3.44
N ILE A 302 -13.37 -18.00 -4.30
CA ILE A 302 -13.67 -17.76 -5.72
C ILE A 302 -14.89 -16.83 -5.91
N TYR A 303 -15.92 -16.99 -5.10
CA TYR A 303 -17.05 -16.05 -5.11
C TYR A 303 -16.62 -14.65 -4.68
N ALA A 304 -15.84 -14.54 -3.60
CA ALA A 304 -15.40 -13.27 -3.07
C ALA A 304 -14.53 -12.47 -4.07
N ILE A 305 -13.53 -13.12 -4.70
CA ILE A 305 -12.69 -12.45 -5.71
C ILE A 305 -13.54 -11.99 -6.92
N LYS A 306 -14.48 -12.80 -7.40
CA LYS A 306 -15.36 -12.41 -8.52
C LYS A 306 -16.20 -11.17 -8.21
N GLU A 307 -16.74 -11.07 -6.99
CA GLU A 307 -17.49 -9.88 -6.57
C GLU A 307 -16.58 -8.65 -6.42
N ASN A 308 -15.36 -8.82 -5.92
CA ASN A 308 -14.39 -7.74 -5.82
C ASN A 308 -13.89 -7.28 -7.20
N LEU A 309 -13.70 -8.19 -8.15
CA LEU A 309 -13.36 -7.84 -9.54
C LEU A 309 -14.49 -7.07 -10.23
N LYS A 310 -15.75 -7.47 -10.03
CA LYS A 310 -16.91 -6.70 -10.54
C LYS A 310 -16.91 -5.28 -9.96
N ASN A 311 -16.65 -5.14 -8.66
CA ASN A 311 -16.58 -3.83 -8.04
C ASN A 311 -15.38 -3.01 -8.54
N PHE A 312 -14.24 -3.63 -8.80
CA PHE A 312 -13.09 -2.98 -9.41
C PHE A 312 -13.44 -2.41 -10.79
N VAL A 313 -14.12 -3.17 -11.64
CA VAL A 313 -14.59 -2.68 -12.95
C VAL A 313 -15.56 -1.52 -12.77
N PHE A 314 -16.57 -1.66 -11.91
CA PHE A 314 -17.55 -0.62 -11.61
C PHE A 314 -16.89 0.71 -11.17
N LEU A 315 -15.92 0.65 -10.25
CA LEU A 315 -15.21 1.84 -9.78
C LEU A 315 -14.37 2.53 -10.86
N ASN A 316 -13.96 1.79 -11.90
CA ASN A 316 -13.12 2.29 -12.98
C ASN A 316 -13.89 2.39 -14.31
N GLU A 317 -15.22 2.25 -14.30
CA GLU A 317 -16.09 2.20 -15.48
C GLU A 317 -15.83 3.36 -16.44
N LYS A 318 -15.73 4.59 -15.91
CA LYS A 318 -15.47 5.80 -16.72
C LYS A 318 -14.18 5.75 -17.55
N TYR A 319 -13.19 4.96 -17.13
CA TYR A 319 -11.95 4.75 -17.88
C TYR A 319 -12.08 3.63 -18.88
N PHE A 320 -12.79 2.56 -18.50
CA PHE A 320 -12.91 1.36 -19.30
C PHE A 320 -13.96 1.50 -20.43
N GLU A 321 -14.97 2.35 -20.29
CA GLU A 321 -15.91 2.68 -21.38
C GLU A 321 -15.19 3.31 -22.58
N ASN A 322 -14.16 4.11 -22.36
CA ASN A 322 -13.35 4.71 -23.42
C ASN A 322 -12.36 3.71 -24.07
N PHE A 323 -12.17 2.54 -23.47
CA PHE A 323 -11.27 1.52 -24.01
C PHE A 323 -11.80 0.90 -25.31
N GLU A 324 -13.12 0.97 -25.57
CA GLU A 324 -13.81 0.35 -26.71
C GLU A 324 -14.14 1.33 -27.83
N ASN A 325 -14.16 2.65 -27.57
CA ASN A 325 -14.63 3.68 -28.51
C ASN A 325 -13.60 4.18 -29.52
N PHE A 326 -12.41 3.55 -29.66
CA PHE A 326 -11.48 3.88 -30.75
C PHE A 326 -11.84 3.10 -32.03
N GLU A 327 -12.34 3.86 -32.99
CA GLU A 327 -12.76 3.54 -34.36
C GLU A 327 -12.31 2.17 -34.90
N ASN A 328 -13.28 1.29 -35.18
CA ASN A 328 -13.29 0.09 -35.99
C ASN A 328 -13.72 -1.25 -35.33
N PHE A 329 -14.53 -1.22 -34.27
CA PHE A 329 -15.18 -2.44 -33.80
C PHE A 329 -16.72 -2.28 -33.83
N GLU A 330 -17.38 -2.96 -34.76
CA GLU A 330 -18.87 -3.09 -34.87
C GLU A 330 -19.47 -3.98 -33.76
N SER A 331 -19.00 -3.91 -32.52
CA SER A 331 -19.64 -4.65 -31.44
C SER A 331 -19.71 -3.83 -30.16
N SER A 332 -20.90 -3.66 -29.64
CA SER A 332 -21.28 -3.03 -28.36
C SER A 332 -20.84 -3.86 -27.15
N GLU A 333 -19.65 -4.43 -27.15
CA GLU A 333 -19.16 -5.26 -26.05
C GLU A 333 -18.49 -4.37 -25.01
N LYS A 334 -19.08 -4.33 -23.80
CA LYS A 334 -18.50 -3.71 -22.60
C LYS A 334 -17.12 -4.30 -22.30
N PHE A 335 -16.23 -3.51 -21.67
CA PHE A 335 -14.89 -3.93 -21.23
C PHE A 335 -14.90 -5.34 -20.61
N ASP A 336 -14.24 -6.28 -21.27
CA ASP A 336 -14.17 -7.68 -20.82
C ASP A 336 -12.89 -7.93 -20.02
N LEU A 337 -13.00 -7.87 -18.69
CA LEU A 337 -11.91 -8.18 -17.79
C LEU A 337 -11.35 -9.60 -17.96
N LYS A 338 -12.13 -10.54 -18.55
CA LYS A 338 -11.67 -11.92 -18.80
C LYS A 338 -10.50 -12.02 -19.77
N LYS A 339 -10.28 -10.98 -20.59
CA LYS A 339 -9.07 -10.88 -21.42
C LYS A 339 -7.79 -10.77 -20.58
N PHE A 340 -7.87 -10.29 -19.35
CA PHE A 340 -6.73 -10.03 -18.48
C PHE A 340 -6.66 -10.95 -17.26
N VAL A 341 -7.81 -11.42 -16.76
CA VAL A 341 -7.91 -12.19 -15.52
C VAL A 341 -8.67 -13.48 -15.71
N LEU A 342 -8.08 -14.60 -15.34
CA LEU A 342 -8.74 -15.89 -15.17
C LEU A 342 -8.94 -16.18 -13.68
N VAL A 343 -10.16 -16.59 -13.30
CA VAL A 343 -10.48 -17.01 -11.92
C VAL A 343 -11.09 -18.41 -11.94
N GLN A 344 -10.44 -19.37 -11.31
CA GLN A 344 -10.87 -20.78 -11.31
C GLN A 344 -10.73 -21.42 -9.92
N CYS A 345 -11.67 -22.32 -9.58
CA CYS A 345 -11.59 -23.10 -8.36
C CYS A 345 -10.66 -24.31 -8.60
N GLN A 346 -9.44 -24.24 -8.07
CA GLN A 346 -8.43 -25.27 -8.21
C GLN A 346 -7.41 -25.23 -7.08
N ASP A 347 -6.93 -26.40 -6.64
CA ASP A 347 -5.92 -26.53 -5.61
C ASP A 347 -4.51 -26.36 -6.21
N ILE A 348 -3.67 -25.53 -5.58
CA ILE A 348 -2.26 -25.32 -5.98
C ILE A 348 -1.48 -26.62 -6.06
N LEU A 349 -1.81 -27.62 -5.24
CA LEU A 349 -1.11 -28.91 -5.21
C LEU A 349 -1.28 -29.69 -6.51
N ASN A 350 -2.40 -29.49 -7.20
CA ASN A 350 -2.79 -30.19 -8.44
C ASN A 350 -2.72 -29.29 -9.69
N LEU A 351 -2.36 -28.02 -9.51
CA LEU A 351 -2.37 -27.03 -10.57
C LEU A 351 -1.22 -27.26 -11.57
N GLN A 352 -1.57 -27.54 -12.82
CA GLN A 352 -0.63 -27.62 -13.95
C GLN A 352 -0.58 -26.27 -14.64
N ILE A 353 0.31 -25.38 -14.22
CA ILE A 353 0.33 -23.99 -14.69
C ILE A 353 0.59 -23.88 -16.20
N SER A 354 1.30 -24.83 -16.80
CA SER A 354 1.54 -24.89 -18.24
C SER A 354 0.28 -25.00 -19.10
N GLU A 355 -0.82 -25.51 -18.57
CA GLU A 355 -2.12 -25.55 -19.25
C GLU A 355 -2.67 -24.13 -19.53
N PHE A 356 -2.32 -23.15 -18.71
CA PHE A 356 -2.79 -21.78 -18.79
C PHE A 356 -1.79 -20.80 -19.43
N THR A 357 -0.51 -21.08 -19.31
CA THR A 357 0.57 -20.16 -19.73
C THR A 357 1.47 -20.74 -20.84
N GLY A 358 1.22 -22.00 -21.24
CA GLY A 358 2.12 -22.71 -22.16
C GLY A 358 3.51 -22.81 -21.58
N ASN A 359 4.53 -22.38 -22.34
CA ASN A 359 5.94 -22.38 -21.92
C ASN A 359 6.39 -21.08 -21.26
N GLN A 360 5.48 -20.12 -21.02
CA GLN A 360 5.85 -18.87 -20.39
C GLN A 360 6.03 -19.08 -18.89
N SER A 361 7.10 -18.53 -18.33
CA SER A 361 7.34 -18.44 -16.90
C SER A 361 7.01 -17.04 -16.38
N GLY A 362 6.63 -16.98 -15.12
CA GLY A 362 6.16 -15.75 -14.51
C GLY A 362 6.43 -15.69 -13.02
N VAL A 363 5.53 -15.01 -12.32
CA VAL A 363 5.54 -14.86 -10.88
C VAL A 363 4.35 -15.58 -10.28
N LEU A 364 4.61 -16.51 -9.36
CA LEU A 364 3.64 -17.04 -8.41
C LEU A 364 3.80 -16.28 -7.10
N LEU A 365 2.75 -15.63 -6.61
CA LEU A 365 2.78 -14.91 -5.34
C LEU A 365 1.53 -15.23 -4.54
N CYS A 366 1.71 -15.77 -3.33
CA CYS A 366 0.61 -16.22 -2.48
C CYS A 366 0.74 -15.72 -1.06
N ASN A 367 -0.42 -15.58 -0.42
CA ASN A 367 -0.57 -15.35 1.00
C ASN A 367 -1.28 -16.56 1.64
N PRO A 368 -0.55 -17.67 1.92
CA PRO A 368 -1.14 -18.89 2.48
C PRO A 368 -1.67 -18.67 3.90
N PRO A 369 -2.55 -19.56 4.43
CA PRO A 369 -2.95 -19.50 5.82
C PRO A 369 -1.74 -19.67 6.76
N TYR A 370 -1.72 -18.96 7.89
CA TYR A 370 -0.56 -18.92 8.80
C TYR A 370 -0.60 -19.90 9.95
N GLY A 371 -1.73 -20.60 10.16
CA GLY A 371 -1.86 -21.57 11.24
C GLY A 371 -1.97 -20.94 12.63
N GLU A 372 -2.98 -20.11 12.84
CA GLU A 372 -3.22 -19.48 14.15
C GLU A 372 -3.71 -20.47 15.22
N ARG A 373 -4.19 -21.66 14.83
CA ARG A 373 -4.70 -22.71 15.71
C ARG A 373 -3.82 -23.95 15.66
N LEU A 374 -3.81 -24.76 16.73
CA LEU A 374 -3.05 -26.03 16.78
C LEU A 374 -3.46 -27.03 15.68
N SER A 375 -4.74 -27.04 15.27
CA SER A 375 -5.23 -27.81 14.13
C SER A 375 -4.59 -27.40 12.81
N ASP A 376 -4.40 -26.10 12.65
CA ASP A 376 -3.85 -25.51 11.44
C ASP A 376 -2.35 -25.80 11.32
N LEU A 377 -1.61 -25.85 12.44
CA LEU A 377 -0.20 -26.21 12.47
C LEU A 377 0.04 -27.65 11.98
N ARG A 378 -0.82 -28.61 12.38
CA ARG A 378 -0.73 -30.00 11.88
C ARG A 378 -0.99 -30.05 10.38
N PHE A 379 -2.03 -29.38 9.91
CA PHE A 379 -2.32 -29.24 8.49
C PHE A 379 -1.13 -28.67 7.71
N LEU A 380 -0.51 -27.60 8.21
CA LEU A 380 0.63 -26.96 7.55
C LEU A 380 1.86 -27.86 7.49
N MET A 381 2.11 -28.69 8.52
CA MET A 381 3.21 -29.64 8.50
C MET A 381 3.07 -30.71 7.41
N GLU A 382 1.85 -31.09 7.06
CA GLU A 382 1.55 -32.03 5.96
C GLU A 382 1.52 -31.29 4.62
N PHE A 383 1.02 -30.07 4.59
CA PHE A 383 0.87 -29.26 3.40
C PHE A 383 2.20 -28.81 2.80
N TYR A 384 3.16 -28.35 3.63
CA TYR A 384 4.43 -27.79 3.12
C TYR A 384 5.24 -28.79 2.27
N PRO A 385 5.40 -30.09 2.62
CA PRO A 385 6.08 -31.05 1.76
C PRO A 385 5.36 -31.30 0.43
N GLN A 386 4.01 -31.29 0.44
CA GLN A 386 3.20 -31.45 -0.77
C GLN A 386 3.34 -30.21 -1.68
N LEU A 387 3.26 -29.02 -1.11
CA LEU A 387 3.49 -27.76 -1.83
C LEU A 387 4.89 -27.75 -2.47
N ALA A 388 5.91 -28.17 -1.73
CA ALA A 388 7.27 -28.26 -2.26
C ALA A 388 7.39 -29.20 -3.46
N THR A 389 6.66 -30.30 -3.44
CA THR A 389 6.61 -31.26 -4.56
C THR A 389 5.90 -30.65 -5.77
N ALA A 390 4.74 -30.02 -5.56
CA ALA A 390 4.00 -29.32 -6.60
C ALA A 390 4.84 -28.20 -7.24
N LEU A 391 5.55 -27.41 -6.43
CA LEU A 391 6.41 -26.34 -6.93
C LEU A 391 7.56 -26.87 -7.81
N LYS A 392 8.20 -27.98 -7.42
CA LYS A 392 9.27 -28.59 -8.22
C LYS A 392 8.78 -29.17 -9.54
N ASN A 393 7.59 -29.73 -9.53
CA ASN A 393 7.05 -30.42 -10.71
C ASN A 393 6.44 -29.45 -11.73
N ASN A 394 5.74 -28.38 -11.26
CA ASN A 394 4.84 -27.62 -12.11
C ASN A 394 5.31 -26.16 -12.32
N TRP A 395 6.31 -25.67 -11.57
CA TRP A 395 6.70 -24.25 -11.58
C TRP A 395 8.17 -24.00 -11.96
N ALA A 396 8.77 -24.90 -12.73
CA ALA A 396 10.14 -24.70 -13.21
C ALA A 396 10.24 -23.42 -14.05
N GLY A 397 11.26 -22.59 -13.78
CA GLY A 397 11.46 -21.29 -14.43
C GLY A 397 10.71 -20.10 -13.78
N TRP A 398 9.84 -20.37 -12.79
CA TRP A 398 9.04 -19.35 -12.11
C TRP A 398 9.75 -18.73 -10.91
N LEU A 399 9.41 -17.48 -10.59
CA LEU A 399 9.69 -16.88 -9.29
C LEU A 399 8.49 -17.13 -8.38
N CYS A 400 8.63 -17.99 -7.38
CA CYS A 400 7.58 -18.30 -6.42
C CYS A 400 7.80 -17.50 -5.12
N GLY A 401 6.79 -16.73 -4.71
CA GLY A 401 6.78 -15.91 -3.50
C GLY A 401 5.68 -16.33 -2.54
N PHE A 402 6.00 -16.42 -1.26
CA PHE A 402 5.04 -16.75 -0.20
C PHE A 402 5.24 -15.83 1.00
N LEU A 403 4.17 -15.17 1.43
CA LEU A 403 4.13 -14.51 2.73
C LEU A 403 3.85 -15.55 3.80
N SER A 404 4.62 -15.58 4.88
CA SER A 404 4.36 -16.50 6.01
C SER A 404 4.72 -15.85 7.33
N ALA A 405 3.87 -16.07 8.33
CA ALA A 405 4.15 -15.80 9.74
C ALA A 405 4.80 -16.99 10.44
N ASP A 406 4.73 -18.20 9.87
CA ASP A 406 5.44 -19.36 10.40
C ASP A 406 6.93 -19.32 9.99
N LEU A 407 7.67 -18.48 10.69
CA LEU A 407 9.07 -18.20 10.36
C LEU A 407 10.01 -19.38 10.58
N GLN A 408 9.62 -20.35 11.43
CA GLN A 408 10.45 -21.49 11.80
C GLN A 408 10.21 -22.70 10.90
N ASN A 409 8.96 -23.03 10.63
CA ASN A 409 8.61 -24.31 10.00
C ASN A 409 8.39 -24.20 8.50
N PHE A 410 7.99 -23.01 7.98
CA PHE A 410 7.68 -22.80 6.56
C PHE A 410 8.84 -23.26 5.65
N VAL A 411 10.03 -22.68 5.82
CA VAL A 411 11.21 -23.01 5.00
C VAL A 411 11.70 -24.44 5.24
N LYS A 412 11.62 -24.92 6.50
CA LYS A 412 12.01 -26.30 6.85
C LYS A 412 11.06 -27.31 6.21
N GLY A 413 9.75 -27.04 6.24
CA GLY A 413 8.73 -27.91 5.65
C GLY A 413 8.82 -27.97 4.13
N LEU A 414 9.04 -26.84 3.47
CA LEU A 414 9.25 -26.79 2.01
C LEU A 414 10.56 -27.46 1.56
N ARG A 415 11.57 -27.56 2.43
CA ARG A 415 12.91 -28.06 2.06
C ARG A 415 13.48 -27.37 0.82
N LEU A 416 13.13 -26.09 0.62
CA LEU A 416 13.61 -25.21 -0.44
C LEU A 416 14.41 -24.08 0.18
N LYS A 417 15.47 -23.63 -0.50
CA LYS A 417 16.28 -22.50 -0.05
C LYS A 417 15.78 -21.22 -0.74
N PRO A 418 15.22 -20.26 0.00
CA PRO A 418 14.81 -19.00 -0.59
C PRO A 418 16.04 -18.18 -1.01
N SER A 419 15.92 -17.48 -2.14
CA SER A 419 16.94 -16.51 -2.59
C SER A 419 16.88 -15.22 -1.77
N ARG A 420 15.67 -14.82 -1.35
CA ARG A 420 15.43 -13.63 -0.54
C ARG A 420 14.45 -13.94 0.59
N LYS A 421 14.68 -13.27 1.73
CA LYS A 421 13.78 -13.28 2.90
C LYS A 421 13.56 -11.82 3.28
N ILE A 422 12.37 -11.32 3.09
CA ILE A 422 12.03 -9.90 3.30
C ILE A 422 11.14 -9.80 4.53
N PRO A 423 11.59 -9.16 5.62
CA PRO A 423 10.76 -8.93 6.80
C PRO A 423 9.60 -7.99 6.44
N LEU A 424 8.38 -8.37 6.78
CA LEU A 424 7.16 -7.62 6.53
C LEU A 424 6.21 -7.77 7.72
N PHE A 425 5.23 -6.86 7.83
CA PHE A 425 4.24 -6.91 8.90
C PHE A 425 2.83 -6.81 8.31
N ASN A 426 2.00 -7.80 8.61
CA ASN A 426 0.57 -7.74 8.28
C ASN A 426 -0.22 -7.34 9.53
N GLY A 427 -0.41 -6.04 9.73
CA GLY A 427 -0.83 -5.49 11.01
C GLY A 427 0.28 -5.66 12.06
N ASP A 428 -0.03 -6.30 13.18
CA ASP A 428 0.94 -6.60 14.25
C ASP A 428 1.68 -7.93 14.05
N LEU A 429 1.29 -8.71 13.03
CA LEU A 429 1.84 -10.02 12.76
C LEU A 429 3.20 -9.91 12.05
N ASP A 430 4.27 -10.42 12.69
CA ASP A 430 5.61 -10.51 12.07
C ASP A 430 5.59 -11.60 10.98
N CYS A 431 5.75 -11.18 9.75
CA CYS A 431 5.74 -12.04 8.58
C CYS A 431 7.05 -11.92 7.81
N ARG A 432 7.29 -12.87 6.91
CA ARG A 432 8.35 -12.76 5.90
C ARG A 432 7.85 -13.16 4.53
N LEU A 433 8.21 -12.39 3.55
CA LEU A 433 8.08 -12.78 2.15
C LEU A 433 9.32 -13.59 1.78
N PHE A 434 9.11 -14.87 1.45
CA PHE A 434 10.14 -15.78 0.96
C PHE A 434 10.04 -15.89 -0.56
N LEU A 435 11.14 -15.63 -1.27
CA LEU A 435 11.21 -15.76 -2.72
C LEU A 435 12.09 -16.94 -3.13
N PHE A 436 11.53 -17.80 -3.99
CA PHE A 436 12.15 -19.04 -4.48
C PHE A 436 12.20 -19.01 -6.01
N PRO A 437 13.35 -18.73 -6.65
CA PRO A 437 13.52 -19.01 -8.09
C PRO A 437 13.50 -20.52 -8.29
N MET A 438 12.51 -21.01 -9.04
CA MET A 438 12.36 -22.43 -9.33
C MET A 438 13.17 -22.77 -10.58
N VAL A 439 14.21 -23.60 -10.44
CA VAL A 439 15.09 -24.05 -11.56
C VAL A 439 14.69 -25.44 -11.98
N ALA A 440 14.67 -25.69 -13.29
CA ALA A 440 14.53 -27.05 -13.82
C ALA A 440 15.77 -27.89 -13.46
N GLY A 441 15.57 -29.10 -12.91
CA GLY A 441 16.63 -30.02 -12.56
C GLY A 441 17.04 -29.96 -11.07
N SER A 442 17.94 -30.87 -10.68
CA SER A 442 18.44 -30.98 -9.31
C SER A 442 19.65 -30.05 -9.11
N ASN A 443 19.59 -29.14 -8.14
CA ASN A 443 20.72 -28.35 -7.65
C ASN A 443 21.73 -29.18 -6.82
N ARG A 444 21.66 -30.49 -6.84
CA ARG A 444 22.69 -31.31 -6.22
C ARG A 444 23.96 -31.17 -7.06
N LYS A 445 24.96 -30.45 -6.54
CA LYS A 445 26.33 -30.61 -7.01
C LYS A 445 26.65 -32.10 -6.94
N ILE A 446 26.88 -32.71 -8.08
CA ILE A 446 27.51 -34.07 -8.12
C ILE A 446 28.84 -33.84 -7.42
N LYS A 447 29.02 -34.42 -6.22
CA LYS A 447 30.33 -34.57 -5.61
C LYS A 447 31.04 -35.55 -6.55
N ASN A 448 31.89 -35.05 -7.41
CA ASN A 448 32.87 -35.87 -8.08
C ASN A 448 33.74 -36.48 -6.96
N GLU A 449 33.68 -37.80 -6.83
CA GLU A 449 34.56 -38.60 -6.04
C GLU A 449 35.99 -38.50 -6.57
#